data_8087181ce8be2827c8a6af7125d337be
#
_entry.id   8087181ce8be2827c8a6af7125d337be
#
_cell.length_a   1.000
_cell.length_b   1.000
_cell.length_c   1.000
_cell.angle_alpha   90.00
_cell.angle_beta   90.00
_cell.angle_gamma   90.00
#
_symmetry.space_group_name_H-M   'P 1'
#
loop_
_entity.id
_entity.type
_entity.pdbx_description
1 polymer ?
#
loop_
_entity_poly.entity_id
_entity_poly.type
_entity_poly.pdbx_seq_one_letter_code
_entity_poly.pdbx_strand_id
1 'polypeptide(L)'
;MSTDIQLDQPAPSAGPAPGRKRGRTLSDKNIRNLFIWPMLILLIVVNVFPLIYSLFLSFTDYSAIASKAPVWVAFENFGRVLLDENMWGFFTTTGKFVLFSVGLELIIGFILAMFVKESFLGSGIITTLILVPMMLSPVVVGLFWKLMYNPTFGYVNYLIGMGGADRGLDILASRYGGSVVPDLALLGVIVVDVWMWTP
;
A
#
# COMPACT_ATOMS: atom_id res chain seq x y z
N MET A 1 11.59 91.93 -23.91
CA MET A 1 11.67 90.75 -23.00
C MET A 1 10.28 90.16 -23.04
N SER A 2 10.04 89.37 -24.10
CA SER A 2 8.73 88.78 -24.43
C SER A 2 8.75 87.31 -23.93
N THR A 3 7.91 87.04 -23.01
CA THR A 3 7.76 85.69 -22.44
C THR A 3 6.67 84.95 -23.24
N ASP A 4 7.08 84.09 -24.16
CA ASP A 4 6.16 83.22 -24.88
C ASP A 4 5.54 82.18 -23.94
N ILE A 5 4.22 82.31 -23.71
CA ILE A 5 3.40 81.32 -22.99
C ILE A 5 3.07 80.25 -24.03
N GLN A 6 3.73 79.12 -23.89
CA GLN A 6 3.45 77.90 -24.63
C GLN A 6 2.19 77.25 -24.07
N LEU A 7 1.06 77.36 -24.80
CA LEU A 7 -0.20 76.76 -24.45
C LEU A 7 -0.05 75.21 -24.50
N ASP A 8 -0.27 74.62 -23.40
CA ASP A 8 -0.31 73.16 -23.19
C ASP A 8 -1.41 72.50 -24.05
N GLN A 9 -1.01 71.83 -25.12
CA GLN A 9 -1.95 71.10 -25.98
C GLN A 9 -2.30 69.77 -25.28
N PRO A 10 -3.58 69.45 -25.06
CA PRO A 10 -3.99 68.17 -24.50
C PRO A 10 -3.56 67.03 -25.44
N ALA A 11 -2.89 66.03 -24.88
CA ALA A 11 -2.47 64.84 -25.58
C ALA A 11 -3.65 64.13 -26.27
N PRO A 12 -3.47 63.58 -27.49
CA PRO A 12 -4.53 62.89 -28.22
C PRO A 12 -5.03 61.71 -27.41
N SER A 13 -6.35 61.66 -27.20
CA SER A 13 -7.02 60.56 -26.51
C SER A 13 -6.71 59.24 -27.22
N ALA A 14 -6.03 58.31 -26.50
CA ALA A 14 -5.80 56.96 -26.98
C ALA A 14 -7.15 56.31 -27.31
N GLY A 15 -7.36 55.97 -28.56
CA GLY A 15 -8.53 55.24 -29.00
C GLY A 15 -8.70 53.91 -28.24
N PRO A 16 -9.91 53.34 -28.18
CA PRO A 16 -10.18 52.12 -27.44
C PRO A 16 -9.27 51.00 -27.95
N ALA A 17 -8.52 50.41 -27.06
CA ALA A 17 -7.63 49.30 -27.34
C ALA A 17 -8.43 48.17 -28.03
N PRO A 18 -7.88 47.55 -29.10
CA PRO A 18 -8.57 46.46 -29.79
C PRO A 18 -8.95 45.36 -28.81
N GLY A 19 -10.26 45.09 -28.73
CA GLY A 19 -10.82 44.13 -27.82
C GLY A 19 -10.12 42.77 -27.95
N ARG A 20 -9.33 42.41 -26.95
CA ARG A 20 -8.67 41.13 -26.83
C ARG A 20 -9.77 40.08 -26.90
N LYS A 21 -9.89 39.37 -28.03
CA LYS A 21 -10.81 38.23 -28.16
C LYS A 21 -10.57 37.31 -26.98
N ARG A 22 -11.48 37.30 -26.01
CA ARG A 22 -11.47 36.30 -24.90
C ARG A 22 -11.54 34.96 -25.58
N GLY A 23 -10.39 34.30 -25.67
CA GLY A 23 -10.32 32.89 -26.02
C GLY A 23 -11.35 32.16 -25.17
N ARG A 24 -12.07 31.25 -25.78
CA ARG A 24 -13.09 30.41 -25.13
C ARG A 24 -12.38 29.58 -24.10
N THR A 25 -12.17 30.12 -22.88
CA THR A 25 -11.61 29.41 -21.77
C THR A 25 -12.65 28.38 -21.33
N LEU A 26 -12.28 27.11 -21.39
CA LEU A 26 -13.11 26.04 -20.85
C LEU A 26 -13.41 26.39 -19.37
N SER A 27 -14.68 26.26 -18.99
CA SER A 27 -15.05 26.47 -17.59
C SER A 27 -14.23 25.51 -16.71
N ASP A 28 -13.80 25.95 -15.53
CA ASP A 28 -13.04 25.13 -14.58
C ASP A 28 -13.72 23.78 -14.30
N LYS A 29 -15.05 23.73 -14.34
CA LYS A 29 -15.82 22.49 -14.25
C LYS A 29 -15.55 21.54 -15.43
N ASN A 30 -15.45 22.07 -16.64
CA ASN A 30 -15.21 21.26 -17.83
C ASN A 30 -13.77 20.75 -17.87
N ILE A 31 -12.81 21.58 -17.46
CA ILE A 31 -11.40 21.18 -17.34
C ILE A 31 -11.28 20.06 -16.30
N ARG A 32 -11.85 20.26 -15.12
CA ARG A 32 -11.86 19.24 -14.08
C ARG A 32 -12.48 17.93 -14.56
N ASN A 33 -13.65 17.99 -15.19
CA ASN A 33 -14.34 16.80 -15.68
C ASN A 33 -13.56 16.11 -16.80
N LEU A 34 -12.90 16.85 -17.68
CA LEU A 34 -12.08 16.30 -18.78
C LEU A 34 -10.90 15.46 -18.24
N PHE A 35 -10.33 15.83 -17.10
CA PHE A 35 -9.21 15.09 -16.49
C PHE A 35 -9.68 13.99 -15.54
N ILE A 36 -10.75 14.23 -14.78
CA ILE A 36 -11.24 13.25 -13.79
C ILE A 36 -11.92 12.06 -14.47
N TRP A 37 -12.81 12.29 -15.45
CA TRP A 37 -13.57 11.20 -16.06
C TRP A 37 -12.72 10.13 -16.75
N PRO A 38 -11.72 10.46 -17.58
CA PRO A 38 -10.86 9.43 -18.19
C PRO A 38 -10.14 8.59 -17.16
N MET A 39 -9.66 9.22 -16.07
CA MET A 39 -8.98 8.52 -14.97
C MET A 39 -9.94 7.60 -14.22
N LEU A 40 -11.14 8.08 -13.89
CA LEU A 40 -12.16 7.26 -13.22
C LEU A 40 -12.61 6.08 -14.09
N ILE A 41 -12.85 6.31 -15.38
CA ILE A 41 -13.22 5.24 -16.31
C ILE A 41 -12.12 4.19 -16.38
N LEU A 42 -10.86 4.61 -16.55
CA LEU A 42 -9.72 3.69 -16.56
C LEU A 42 -9.63 2.88 -15.26
N LEU A 43 -9.77 3.55 -14.11
CA LEU A 43 -9.73 2.92 -12.80
C LEU A 43 -10.87 1.90 -12.64
N ILE A 44 -12.09 2.25 -13.04
CA ILE A 44 -13.24 1.34 -13.01
C ILE A 44 -13.00 0.14 -13.94
N VAL A 45 -12.57 0.38 -15.17
CA VAL A 45 -12.34 -0.70 -16.14
C VAL A 45 -11.26 -1.66 -15.63
N VAL A 46 -10.12 -1.15 -15.14
CA VAL A 46 -9.00 -1.98 -14.71
C VAL A 46 -9.29 -2.72 -13.40
N ASN A 47 -10.08 -2.14 -12.49
CA ASN A 47 -10.35 -2.77 -11.19
C ASN A 47 -11.68 -3.52 -11.17
N VAL A 48 -12.75 -2.92 -11.68
CA VAL A 48 -14.11 -3.50 -11.57
C VAL A 48 -14.33 -4.63 -12.57
N PHE A 49 -13.80 -4.51 -13.78
CA PHE A 49 -13.97 -5.55 -14.79
C PHE A 49 -13.34 -6.90 -14.36
N PRO A 50 -12.07 -6.95 -13.88
CA PRO A 50 -11.51 -8.21 -13.40
C PRO A 50 -12.26 -8.77 -12.18
N LEU A 51 -12.79 -7.89 -11.31
CA LEU A 51 -13.57 -8.31 -10.15
C LEU A 51 -14.87 -9.00 -10.58
N ILE A 52 -15.63 -8.39 -11.49
CA ILE A 52 -16.86 -8.97 -12.04
C ILE A 52 -16.56 -10.28 -12.78
N TYR A 53 -15.48 -10.31 -13.57
CA TYR A 53 -15.06 -11.49 -14.27
C TYR A 53 -14.68 -12.64 -13.32
N SER A 54 -13.92 -12.35 -12.26
CA SER A 54 -13.58 -13.32 -11.21
C SER A 54 -14.82 -13.82 -10.48
N LEU A 55 -15.77 -12.92 -10.19
CA LEU A 55 -17.04 -13.29 -9.59
C LEU A 55 -17.84 -14.23 -10.52
N PHE A 56 -17.89 -13.94 -11.82
CA PHE A 56 -18.53 -14.84 -12.80
C PHE A 56 -17.84 -16.21 -12.83
N LEU A 57 -16.50 -16.24 -12.85
CA LEU A 57 -15.74 -17.49 -12.84
C LEU A 57 -15.96 -18.31 -11.56
N SER A 58 -16.24 -17.66 -10.42
CA SER A 58 -16.50 -18.36 -9.15
C SER A 58 -17.74 -19.28 -9.20
N PHE A 59 -18.67 -19.04 -10.13
CA PHE A 59 -19.84 -19.86 -10.38
C PHE A 59 -19.62 -20.94 -11.47
N THR A 60 -18.38 -21.07 -11.97
CA THR A 60 -18.04 -22.01 -13.03
C THR A 60 -16.95 -22.99 -12.59
N ASP A 61 -16.89 -24.16 -13.20
CA ASP A 61 -15.79 -25.11 -13.08
C ASP A 61 -14.69 -24.73 -14.10
N TYR A 62 -14.08 -23.55 -13.85
CA TYR A 62 -13.00 -23.04 -14.69
C TYR A 62 -11.64 -23.49 -14.16
N SER A 63 -10.83 -24.09 -15.04
CA SER A 63 -9.43 -24.38 -14.74
C SER A 63 -8.53 -23.78 -15.81
N ALA A 64 -7.58 -22.94 -15.40
CA ALA A 64 -6.60 -22.35 -16.31
C ALA A 64 -5.68 -23.39 -16.97
N ILE A 65 -5.59 -24.61 -16.41
CA ILE A 65 -4.72 -25.70 -16.88
C ILE A 65 -5.51 -26.64 -17.80
N ALA A 66 -6.80 -26.79 -17.57
CA ALA A 66 -7.65 -27.65 -18.38
C ALA A 66 -8.16 -26.88 -19.61
N SER A 67 -7.85 -27.37 -20.82
CA SER A 67 -8.35 -26.79 -22.08
C SER A 67 -9.89 -27.01 -22.30
N LYS A 68 -10.66 -27.04 -21.20
CA LYS A 68 -12.11 -27.20 -21.25
C LYS A 68 -12.80 -25.85 -21.10
N ALA A 69 -13.89 -25.68 -21.85
CA ALA A 69 -14.74 -24.51 -21.65
C ALA A 69 -15.34 -24.50 -20.23
N PRO A 70 -15.47 -23.34 -19.58
CA PRO A 70 -16.05 -23.25 -18.26
C PRO A 70 -17.49 -23.74 -18.25
N VAL A 71 -17.81 -24.65 -17.33
CA VAL A 71 -19.16 -25.16 -17.13
C VAL A 71 -19.77 -24.47 -15.91
N TRP A 72 -21.02 -24.07 -15.99
CA TRP A 72 -21.73 -23.45 -14.90
C TRP A 72 -22.02 -24.45 -13.78
N VAL A 73 -21.51 -24.22 -12.57
CA VAL A 73 -21.68 -25.09 -11.39
C VAL A 73 -22.41 -24.41 -10.23
N ALA A 74 -22.95 -23.22 -10.47
CA ALA A 74 -23.68 -22.43 -9.48
C ALA A 74 -22.86 -22.24 -8.17
N PHE A 75 -23.38 -22.67 -7.03
CA PHE A 75 -22.78 -22.48 -5.71
C PHE A 75 -21.90 -23.66 -5.25
N GLU A 76 -21.60 -24.63 -6.11
CA GLU A 76 -20.83 -25.82 -5.72
C GLU A 76 -19.43 -25.46 -5.21
N ASN A 77 -18.76 -24.52 -5.86
CA ASN A 77 -17.44 -24.05 -5.42
C ASN A 77 -17.49 -23.43 -4.02
N PHE A 78 -18.53 -22.64 -3.73
CA PHE A 78 -18.73 -22.05 -2.41
C PHE A 78 -19.01 -23.13 -1.36
N GLY A 79 -19.82 -24.15 -1.70
CA GLY A 79 -20.03 -25.29 -0.82
C GLY A 79 -18.75 -26.04 -0.50
N ARG A 80 -17.90 -26.30 -1.48
CA ARG A 80 -16.60 -26.96 -1.27
C ARG A 80 -15.71 -26.15 -0.31
N VAL A 81 -15.64 -24.83 -0.48
CA VAL A 81 -14.83 -23.95 0.38
C VAL A 81 -15.40 -23.89 1.81
N LEU A 82 -16.72 -23.76 1.97
CA LEU A 82 -17.34 -23.59 3.28
C LEU A 82 -17.39 -24.88 4.11
N LEU A 83 -17.41 -26.04 3.45
CA LEU A 83 -17.46 -27.36 4.11
C LEU A 83 -16.06 -27.97 4.33
N ASP A 84 -15.01 -27.38 3.78
CA ASP A 84 -13.65 -27.88 3.95
C ASP A 84 -13.05 -27.35 5.26
N GLU A 85 -12.75 -28.25 6.19
CA GLU A 85 -12.13 -27.91 7.49
C GLU A 85 -10.78 -27.23 7.34
N ASN A 86 -9.99 -27.58 6.32
CA ASN A 86 -8.70 -26.94 6.06
C ASN A 86 -8.88 -25.45 5.68
N MET A 87 -9.93 -25.13 4.96
CA MET A 87 -10.23 -23.73 4.59
C MET A 87 -10.49 -22.87 5.84
N TRP A 88 -11.19 -23.40 6.82
CA TRP A 88 -11.38 -22.68 8.11
C TRP A 88 -10.07 -22.43 8.85
N GLY A 89 -9.11 -23.35 8.74
CA GLY A 89 -7.75 -23.15 9.24
C GLY A 89 -7.06 -21.95 8.58
N PHE A 90 -7.18 -21.81 7.24
CA PHE A 90 -6.63 -20.65 6.52
C PHE A 90 -7.33 -19.35 6.88
N PHE A 91 -8.67 -19.35 6.99
CA PHE A 91 -9.41 -18.16 7.44
C PHE A 91 -9.02 -17.74 8.85
N THR A 92 -8.85 -18.68 9.76
CA THR A 92 -8.43 -18.42 11.14
C THR A 92 -7.02 -17.83 11.19
N THR A 93 -6.09 -18.39 10.42
CA THR A 93 -4.71 -17.91 10.35
C THR A 93 -4.66 -16.48 9.74
N THR A 94 -5.41 -16.26 8.67
CA THR A 94 -5.53 -14.93 8.06
C THR A 94 -6.17 -13.93 9.02
N GLY A 95 -7.22 -14.34 9.71
CA GLY A 95 -7.89 -13.51 10.72
C GLY A 95 -6.95 -13.11 11.87
N LYS A 96 -6.18 -14.06 12.39
CA LYS A 96 -5.13 -13.79 13.39
C LYS A 96 -4.09 -12.81 12.85
N PHE A 97 -3.58 -13.04 11.62
CA PHE A 97 -2.61 -12.18 11.00
C PHE A 97 -3.12 -10.74 10.91
N VAL A 98 -4.28 -10.53 10.28
CA VAL A 98 -4.86 -9.19 10.10
C VAL A 98 -5.12 -8.51 11.44
N LEU A 99 -5.70 -9.22 12.41
CA LEU A 99 -6.02 -8.64 13.72
C LEU A 99 -4.77 -8.16 14.46
N PHE A 100 -3.71 -9.00 14.49
CA PHE A 100 -2.50 -8.66 15.23
C PHE A 100 -1.62 -7.68 14.46
N SER A 101 -1.43 -7.83 13.14
CA SER A 101 -0.65 -6.88 12.34
C SER A 101 -1.27 -5.49 12.38
N VAL A 102 -2.51 -5.35 11.92
CA VAL A 102 -3.18 -4.05 11.85
C VAL A 102 -3.36 -3.43 13.24
N GLY A 103 -3.69 -4.25 14.25
CA GLY A 103 -3.82 -3.78 15.63
C GLY A 103 -2.51 -3.20 16.17
N LEU A 104 -1.39 -3.91 15.98
CA LEU A 104 -0.05 -3.44 16.40
C LEU A 104 0.41 -2.22 15.59
N GLU A 105 0.20 -2.23 14.28
CA GLU A 105 0.52 -1.10 13.41
C GLU A 105 -0.21 0.17 13.84
N LEU A 106 -1.50 0.08 14.12
CA LEU A 106 -2.28 1.23 14.60
C LEU A 106 -1.76 1.74 15.94
N ILE A 107 -1.48 0.86 16.90
CA ILE A 107 -1.01 1.25 18.21
C ILE A 107 0.38 1.87 18.13
N ILE A 108 1.34 1.18 17.47
CA ILE A 108 2.71 1.65 17.37
C ILE A 108 2.79 2.90 16.49
N GLY A 109 2.09 2.92 15.34
CA GLY A 109 2.04 4.08 14.46
C GLY A 109 1.44 5.31 15.14
N PHE A 110 0.38 5.13 15.94
CA PHE A 110 -0.19 6.22 16.74
C PHE A 110 0.81 6.75 17.77
N ILE A 111 1.51 5.85 18.48
CA ILE A 111 2.56 6.24 19.45
C ILE A 111 3.68 7.00 18.73
N LEU A 112 4.19 6.49 17.61
CA LEU A 112 5.23 7.16 16.81
C LEU A 112 4.76 8.52 16.32
N ALA A 113 3.53 8.63 15.82
CA ALA A 113 2.96 9.91 15.38
C ALA A 113 2.90 10.94 16.52
N MET A 114 2.58 10.52 17.73
CA MET A 114 2.59 11.40 18.91
C MET A 114 4.01 11.90 19.24
N PHE A 115 5.03 11.04 19.12
CA PHE A 115 6.42 11.44 19.36
C PHE A 115 6.96 12.41 18.30
N VAL A 116 6.55 12.25 17.04
CA VAL A 116 7.05 13.08 15.93
C VAL A 116 6.19 14.32 15.68
N LYS A 117 5.04 14.45 16.37
CA LYS A 117 4.11 15.58 16.24
C LYS A 117 4.76 16.94 16.47
N GLU A 118 5.68 17.04 17.43
CA GLU A 118 6.33 18.31 17.78
C GLU A 118 7.67 18.42 17.07
N SER A 119 8.01 19.65 16.63
CA SER A 119 9.31 19.95 16.06
C SER A 119 10.38 20.02 17.15
N PHE A 120 11.33 19.10 17.13
CA PHE A 120 12.51 19.10 17.99
C PHE A 120 13.78 18.97 17.15
N LEU A 121 14.93 19.27 17.77
CA LEU A 121 16.21 19.18 17.09
C LEU A 121 16.47 17.75 16.60
N GLY A 122 16.56 17.54 15.27
CA GLY A 122 16.75 16.21 14.67
C GLY A 122 15.45 15.48 14.26
N SER A 123 14.28 16.09 14.46
CA SER A 123 12.98 15.46 14.08
C SER A 123 12.94 15.00 12.63
N GLY A 124 13.53 15.76 11.70
CA GLY A 124 13.60 15.39 10.27
C GLY A 124 14.39 14.10 10.03
N ILE A 125 15.52 13.91 10.72
CA ILE A 125 16.33 12.69 10.59
C ILE A 125 15.56 11.49 11.16
N ILE A 126 14.95 11.65 12.34
CA ILE A 126 14.17 10.58 12.98
C ILE A 126 12.97 10.19 12.11
N THR A 127 12.22 11.15 11.58
CA THR A 127 11.11 10.89 10.65
C THR A 127 11.60 10.14 9.41
N THR A 128 12.73 10.54 8.83
CA THR A 128 13.31 9.84 7.68
C THR A 128 13.66 8.40 8.01
N LEU A 129 14.31 8.16 9.16
CA LEU A 129 14.65 6.80 9.59
C LEU A 129 13.43 5.92 9.84
N ILE A 130 12.37 6.47 10.42
CA ILE A 130 11.09 5.77 10.62
C ILE A 130 10.50 5.35 9.25
N LEU A 131 10.57 6.22 8.23
CA LEU A 131 10.00 5.94 6.91
C LEU A 131 10.83 4.98 6.04
N VAL A 132 12.11 4.72 6.39
CA VAL A 132 13.00 3.83 5.61
C VAL A 132 12.39 2.46 5.32
N PRO A 133 11.81 1.72 6.30
CA PRO A 133 11.24 0.40 6.03
C PRO A 133 10.19 0.41 4.92
N MET A 134 9.29 1.38 4.95
CA MET A 134 8.20 1.51 3.97
C MET A 134 8.69 1.84 2.55
N MET A 135 9.90 2.41 2.41
CA MET A 135 10.50 2.72 1.11
C MET A 135 11.14 1.50 0.44
N LEU A 136 11.33 0.40 1.17
CA LEU A 136 11.94 -0.81 0.65
C LEU A 136 10.91 -1.65 -0.13
N SER A 137 11.39 -2.37 -1.15
CA SER A 137 10.54 -3.34 -1.85
C SER A 137 10.16 -4.50 -0.92
N PRO A 138 8.88 -4.93 -0.85
CA PRO A 138 8.46 -6.08 -0.06
C PRO A 138 9.25 -7.36 -0.33
N VAL A 139 9.67 -7.59 -1.57
CA VAL A 139 10.49 -8.74 -1.96
C VAL A 139 11.86 -8.69 -1.30
N VAL A 140 12.50 -7.51 -1.30
CA VAL A 140 13.81 -7.30 -0.66
C VAL A 140 13.70 -7.49 0.85
N VAL A 141 12.65 -6.94 1.45
CA VAL A 141 12.36 -7.10 2.89
C VAL A 141 12.16 -8.57 3.23
N GLY A 142 11.36 -9.31 2.46
CA GLY A 142 11.16 -10.73 2.68
C GLY A 142 12.44 -11.55 2.61
N LEU A 143 13.32 -11.29 1.64
CA LEU A 143 14.63 -11.96 1.51
C LEU A 143 15.56 -11.60 2.68
N PHE A 144 15.60 -10.33 3.08
CA PHE A 144 16.39 -9.86 4.21
C PHE A 144 15.97 -10.54 5.51
N TRP A 145 14.69 -10.55 5.83
CA TRP A 145 14.18 -11.17 7.03
C TRP A 145 14.29 -12.69 7.01
N LYS A 146 14.22 -13.34 5.84
CA LYS A 146 14.52 -14.77 5.68
C LYS A 146 15.96 -15.10 6.12
N LEU A 147 16.92 -14.23 5.80
CA LEU A 147 18.30 -14.38 6.29
C LEU A 147 18.40 -14.10 7.79
N MET A 148 17.71 -13.07 8.28
CA MET A 148 17.68 -12.73 9.71
C MET A 148 17.10 -13.85 10.58
N TYR A 149 16.12 -14.57 10.07
CA TYR A 149 15.46 -15.69 10.78
C TYR A 149 16.13 -17.04 10.53
N ASN A 150 17.27 -17.09 9.82
CA ASN A 150 17.93 -18.36 9.56
C ASN A 150 18.33 -19.04 10.87
N PRO A 151 17.99 -20.35 11.07
CA PRO A 151 18.25 -21.05 12.33
C PRO A 151 19.74 -21.19 12.68
N THR A 152 20.61 -21.24 11.67
CA THR A 152 22.05 -21.50 11.85
C THR A 152 22.87 -20.22 12.05
N PHE A 153 22.64 -19.23 11.20
CA PHE A 153 23.46 -18.00 11.14
C PHE A 153 22.63 -16.72 11.23
N GLY A 154 21.31 -16.83 11.45
CA GLY A 154 20.43 -15.67 11.53
C GLY A 154 20.69 -14.80 12.74
N TYR A 155 20.81 -13.50 12.51
CA TYR A 155 21.14 -12.52 13.55
C TYR A 155 20.08 -12.45 14.65
N VAL A 156 18.80 -12.65 14.31
CA VAL A 156 17.71 -12.68 15.30
C VAL A 156 17.90 -13.82 16.28
N ASN A 157 18.20 -15.02 15.79
CA ASN A 157 18.46 -16.19 16.64
C ASN A 157 19.68 -16.00 17.55
N TYR A 158 20.72 -15.34 17.05
CA TYR A 158 21.88 -14.99 17.84
C TYR A 158 21.55 -14.02 18.98
N LEU A 159 20.79 -12.96 18.70
CA LEU A 159 20.41 -11.95 19.70
C LEU A 159 19.53 -12.50 20.82
N ILE A 160 18.64 -13.43 20.52
CA ILE A 160 17.77 -14.04 21.53
C ILE A 160 18.46 -15.22 22.26
N GLY A 161 19.75 -15.45 21.99
CA GLY A 161 20.55 -16.53 22.66
C GLY A 161 20.17 -17.94 22.21
N MET A 162 19.44 -18.09 21.11
CA MET A 162 18.95 -19.36 20.58
C MET A 162 19.66 -19.75 19.25
N GLY A 163 20.74 -19.04 18.89
CA GLY A 163 21.54 -19.34 17.70
C GLY A 163 22.45 -20.53 17.92
N GLY A 164 22.69 -21.31 16.86
CA GLY A 164 23.58 -22.48 16.83
C GLY A 164 22.87 -23.73 16.35
N ALA A 165 23.65 -24.67 15.78
CA ALA A 165 23.12 -25.88 15.14
C ALA A 165 22.27 -26.77 16.08
N ASP A 166 22.56 -26.75 17.39
CA ASP A 166 21.90 -27.62 18.37
C ASP A 166 20.68 -26.99 19.07
N ARG A 167 20.49 -25.66 18.90
CA ARG A 167 19.39 -24.93 19.57
C ARG A 167 18.55 -24.11 18.56
N GLY A 168 18.73 -24.35 17.27
CA GLY A 168 18.19 -23.52 16.21
C GLY A 168 16.68 -23.31 16.35
N LEU A 169 16.29 -22.08 16.68
CA LEU A 169 14.93 -21.63 16.52
C LEU A 169 14.69 -21.40 15.03
N ASP A 170 13.90 -22.27 14.41
CA ASP A 170 13.45 -22.07 13.04
C ASP A 170 12.09 -21.38 13.04
N ILE A 171 12.14 -20.05 13.01
CA ILE A 171 10.95 -19.22 13.06
C ILE A 171 10.02 -19.52 11.87
N LEU A 172 10.58 -19.62 10.67
CA LEU A 172 9.79 -19.80 9.46
C LEU A 172 9.23 -21.23 9.31
N ALA A 173 9.92 -22.23 9.86
CA ALA A 173 9.40 -23.59 9.91
C ALA A 173 8.59 -23.89 11.19
N SER A 174 8.39 -22.90 12.05
CA SER A 174 7.69 -23.04 13.34
C SER A 174 8.28 -24.16 14.21
N ARG A 175 9.61 -24.20 14.36
CA ARG A 175 10.31 -25.26 15.12
C ARG A 175 11.30 -24.69 16.13
N TYR A 176 11.39 -25.34 17.26
CA TYR A 176 12.41 -25.10 18.28
C TYR A 176 12.91 -26.43 18.86
N GLY A 177 14.20 -26.66 18.81
CA GLY A 177 14.79 -27.91 19.30
C GLY A 177 14.19 -29.16 18.64
N GLY A 178 13.76 -29.09 17.37
CA GLY A 178 13.11 -30.18 16.65
C GLY A 178 11.60 -30.30 16.88
N SER A 179 11.03 -29.61 17.87
CA SER A 179 9.59 -29.61 18.17
C SER A 179 8.85 -28.53 17.41
N VAL A 180 7.60 -28.78 17.01
CA VAL A 180 6.73 -27.79 16.37
C VAL A 180 6.23 -26.79 17.41
N VAL A 181 6.40 -25.51 17.14
CA VAL A 181 5.85 -24.42 17.97
C VAL A 181 4.72 -23.76 17.19
N PRO A 182 3.46 -23.94 17.60
CA PRO A 182 2.33 -23.36 16.90
C PRO A 182 2.45 -21.84 16.76
N ASP A 183 1.99 -21.31 15.65
CA ASP A 183 1.92 -19.86 15.34
C ASP A 183 3.29 -19.12 15.35
N LEU A 184 4.44 -19.79 15.51
CA LEU A 184 5.75 -19.15 15.54
C LEU A 184 6.08 -18.46 14.19
N ALA A 185 5.82 -19.13 13.07
CA ALA A 185 5.99 -18.54 11.74
C ALA A 185 5.06 -17.33 11.54
N LEU A 186 3.81 -17.44 11.98
CA LEU A 186 2.84 -16.35 11.91
C LEU A 186 3.34 -15.13 12.70
N LEU A 187 3.85 -15.35 13.91
CA LEU A 187 4.44 -14.27 14.72
C LEU A 187 5.64 -13.63 14.02
N GLY A 188 6.51 -14.43 13.41
CA GLY A 188 7.64 -13.93 12.64
C GLY A 188 7.19 -13.04 11.48
N VAL A 189 6.16 -13.43 10.73
CA VAL A 189 5.62 -12.64 9.62
C VAL A 189 4.94 -11.37 10.12
N ILE A 190 4.18 -11.43 11.23
CA ILE A 190 3.56 -10.24 11.85
C ILE A 190 4.63 -9.21 12.25
N VAL A 191 5.75 -9.64 12.86
CA VAL A 191 6.84 -8.73 13.23
C VAL A 191 7.41 -8.00 12.02
N VAL A 192 7.61 -8.70 10.91
CA VAL A 192 8.11 -8.10 9.67
C VAL A 192 7.12 -7.11 9.09
N ASP A 193 5.85 -7.48 9.05
CA ASP A 193 4.76 -6.68 8.52
C ASP A 193 4.60 -5.37 9.31
N VAL A 194 4.50 -5.48 10.63
CA VAL A 194 4.46 -4.33 11.54
C VAL A 194 5.68 -3.43 11.37
N TRP A 195 6.88 -4.00 11.29
CA TRP A 195 8.10 -3.21 11.07
C TRP A 195 8.07 -2.45 9.75
N MET A 196 7.52 -3.04 8.70
CA MET A 196 7.48 -2.44 7.37
C MET A 196 6.38 -1.40 7.20
N TRP A 197 5.19 -1.65 7.76
CA TRP A 197 4.00 -0.85 7.47
C TRP A 197 3.56 0.09 8.59
N THR A 198 4.15 0.01 9.78
CA THR A 198 3.82 0.93 10.88
C THR A 198 4.12 2.41 10.57
N PRO A 199 5.18 2.77 9.80
CA PRO A 199 5.39 4.18 9.42
C PRO A 199 4.29 4.72 8.56
#